data_e9ec209fe3ac299b67fe469f21904555
#
_entry.id   e9ec209fe3ac299b67fe469f21904555
#
_cell.length_a   1.000
_cell.length_b   1.000
_cell.length_c   1.000
_cell.angle_alpha   90.00
_cell.angle_beta   90.00
_cell.angle_gamma   90.00
#
_symmetry.space_group_name_H-M   'P 1'
#
loop_
_entity.id
_entity.type
_entity.pdbx_description
1 polymer ?
#
loop_
_entity_poly.entity_id
_entity_poly.type
_entity_poly.pdbx_seq_one_letter_code
_entity_poly.pdbx_strand_id
1 'polypeptide(L)'
;MIRIHFLLAAGWICAATAQADPIITSWFTVNSGLYARVTQTNGATAQTTWPSAGVANNNTGSASQTLPAYSDVQRVCYSASNVYINASGLASYIMGPWYGSAAQNNPWGFWPLSQNYTASITRTPSPATTPKPAHMGGPVGLMVNGVVIYDLGDAFSFKQTNATPATSTTAGGTDSTPGDGWWYRDALAVEVVTFDTGFAHQPGNNGQYHYHAEPKALRYQLGDNMNATYNSTNKTYTYLEATNNANLRHSPILGWSFDGYPIYGPYGYSNRTNAASAV
;
A
#
# COMPACT_ATOMS: atom_id res chain seq x y z
N MET A 1 68.50 -15.17 -34.16
CA MET A 1 67.37 -15.63 -33.31
C MET A 1 66.81 -14.42 -32.56
N ILE A 2 65.67 -13.91 -33.01
CA ILE A 2 64.98 -12.76 -32.40
C ILE A 2 63.95 -13.34 -31.44
N ARG A 3 64.06 -13.05 -30.16
CA ARG A 3 63.06 -13.43 -29.14
C ARG A 3 62.01 -12.31 -29.04
N ILE A 4 60.80 -12.59 -29.48
CA ILE A 4 59.65 -11.73 -29.34
C ILE A 4 59.01 -12.03 -27.96
N HIS A 5 59.03 -11.01 -27.08
CA HIS A 5 58.35 -11.07 -25.78
C HIS A 5 56.93 -10.56 -25.99
N PHE A 6 55.91 -11.44 -25.79
CA PHE A 6 54.51 -11.04 -25.67
C PHE A 6 54.27 -10.54 -24.24
N LEU A 7 53.98 -9.26 -24.08
CA LEU A 7 53.40 -8.74 -22.88
C LEU A 7 51.92 -9.01 -22.93
N LEU A 8 51.42 -9.91 -22.07
CA LEU A 8 50.01 -10.08 -21.78
C LEU A 8 49.59 -8.94 -20.81
N ALA A 9 48.93 -7.93 -21.35
CA ALA A 9 48.22 -6.95 -20.52
C ALA A 9 46.95 -7.62 -19.97
N ALA A 10 46.97 -8.00 -18.68
CA ALA A 10 45.77 -8.44 -17.97
C ALA A 10 44.87 -7.22 -17.72
N GLY A 11 43.91 -7.00 -18.61
CA GLY A 11 42.85 -6.02 -18.38
C GLY A 11 41.95 -6.48 -17.24
N TRP A 12 41.95 -5.77 -16.15
CA TRP A 12 40.97 -5.93 -15.09
C TRP A 12 39.63 -5.45 -15.63
N ILE A 13 38.75 -6.39 -15.99
CA ILE A 13 37.35 -6.09 -16.24
C ILE A 13 36.74 -5.90 -14.86
N CYS A 14 36.59 -4.65 -14.44
CA CYS A 14 35.74 -4.31 -13.29
C CYS A 14 34.31 -4.61 -13.71
N ALA A 15 33.82 -5.78 -13.36
CA ALA A 15 32.39 -6.07 -13.46
C ALA A 15 31.68 -5.16 -12.46
N ALA A 16 31.20 -4.00 -12.92
CA ALA A 16 30.24 -3.23 -12.17
C ALA A 16 29.02 -4.14 -11.97
N THR A 17 28.80 -4.61 -10.75
CA THR A 17 27.54 -5.25 -10.40
C THR A 17 26.46 -4.21 -10.61
N ALA A 18 25.68 -4.35 -11.68
CA ALA A 18 24.50 -3.52 -11.88
C ALA A 18 23.57 -3.78 -10.69
N GLN A 19 23.57 -2.87 -9.73
CA GLN A 19 22.65 -2.93 -8.62
C GLN A 19 21.25 -2.71 -9.22
N ALA A 20 20.37 -3.68 -9.01
CA ALA A 20 18.99 -3.57 -9.47
C ALA A 20 18.37 -2.30 -8.88
N ASP A 21 17.76 -1.47 -9.74
CA ASP A 21 17.07 -0.26 -9.30
C ASP A 21 15.78 -0.65 -8.56
N PRO A 22 15.67 -0.40 -7.24
CA PRO A 22 14.54 -0.89 -6.45
C PRO A 22 13.18 -0.41 -6.96
N ILE A 23 13.10 0.81 -7.51
CA ILE A 23 11.85 1.34 -8.06
C ILE A 23 11.37 0.56 -9.29
N ILE A 24 12.24 -0.21 -9.93
CA ILE A 24 11.89 -1.10 -11.05
C ILE A 24 11.57 -2.51 -10.55
N THR A 25 12.27 -2.99 -9.52
CA THR A 25 12.31 -4.42 -9.17
C THR A 25 11.56 -4.80 -7.89
N SER A 26 11.12 -3.84 -7.08
CA SER A 26 10.46 -4.11 -5.80
C SER A 26 9.01 -4.61 -5.91
N TRP A 27 8.42 -4.58 -7.08
CA TRP A 27 6.99 -4.83 -7.30
C TRP A 27 6.62 -6.31 -7.22
N PHE A 28 5.50 -6.60 -6.56
CA PHE A 28 4.86 -7.91 -6.63
C PHE A 28 4.12 -8.03 -7.96
N THR A 29 4.62 -8.86 -8.86
CA THR A 29 4.04 -8.99 -10.20
C THR A 29 3.20 -10.25 -10.33
N VAL A 30 2.25 -10.24 -11.28
CA VAL A 30 1.34 -11.36 -11.57
C VAL A 30 2.02 -12.66 -11.99
N ASN A 31 3.32 -12.71 -12.15
CA ASN A 31 4.06 -13.94 -12.49
C ASN A 31 3.80 -15.09 -11.50
N SER A 32 3.24 -14.80 -10.32
CA SER A 32 2.76 -15.79 -9.38
C SER A 32 1.44 -16.45 -9.78
N GLY A 33 0.68 -15.88 -10.72
CA GLY A 33 -0.66 -16.33 -11.09
C GLY A 33 -1.70 -16.24 -9.95
N LEU A 34 -1.43 -15.42 -8.94
CA LEU A 34 -2.31 -15.31 -7.78
C LEU A 34 -3.57 -14.52 -8.12
N TYR A 35 -4.71 -15.13 -7.83
CA TYR A 35 -6.00 -14.46 -7.87
C TYR A 35 -6.28 -13.69 -6.59
N ALA A 36 -7.05 -12.62 -6.71
CA ALA A 36 -7.54 -11.89 -5.54
C ALA A 36 -8.40 -12.80 -4.66
N ARG A 37 -8.30 -12.61 -3.35
CA ARG A 37 -9.02 -13.39 -2.33
C ARG A 37 -9.67 -12.44 -1.36
N VAL A 38 -10.96 -12.66 -1.10
CA VAL A 38 -11.72 -11.85 -0.15
C VAL A 38 -12.44 -12.74 0.86
N THR A 39 -12.54 -12.27 2.09
CA THR A 39 -13.44 -12.84 3.09
C THR A 39 -14.78 -12.14 2.97
N GLN A 40 -15.87 -12.89 3.02
CA GLN A 40 -17.20 -12.30 2.98
C GLN A 40 -17.44 -11.38 4.19
N THR A 41 -18.31 -10.40 3.99
CA THR A 41 -18.61 -9.34 4.93
C THR A 41 -19.06 -9.80 6.32
N ASN A 42 -19.63 -11.00 6.44
CA ASN A 42 -20.00 -11.59 7.73
C ASN A 42 -18.89 -12.44 8.38
N GLY A 43 -17.71 -12.55 7.75
CA GLY A 43 -16.62 -13.38 8.22
C GLY A 43 -16.86 -14.88 8.16
N ALA A 44 -18.10 -15.33 7.86
CA ALA A 44 -18.47 -16.75 7.96
C ALA A 44 -17.94 -17.59 6.79
N THR A 45 -17.80 -16.98 5.61
CA THR A 45 -17.35 -17.67 4.40
C THR A 45 -16.23 -16.90 3.73
N ALA A 46 -15.03 -17.47 3.68
CA ALA A 46 -13.97 -16.95 2.85
C ALA A 46 -14.32 -17.22 1.38
N GLN A 47 -14.41 -16.19 0.58
CA GLN A 47 -14.38 -16.34 -0.86
C GLN A 47 -12.91 -16.48 -1.24
N THR A 48 -12.43 -17.70 -1.31
CA THR A 48 -11.01 -18.03 -1.33
C THR A 48 -10.27 -17.46 -2.52
N THR A 49 -10.92 -17.39 -3.68
CA THR A 49 -10.30 -16.83 -4.91
C THR A 49 -11.38 -16.38 -5.88
N TRP A 50 -11.00 -15.54 -6.82
CA TRP A 50 -11.82 -15.18 -7.97
C TRP A 50 -11.26 -15.75 -9.29
N PRO A 51 -11.14 -17.09 -9.45
CA PRO A 51 -10.50 -17.70 -10.61
C PRO A 51 -11.45 -17.98 -11.77
N SER A 52 -12.74 -18.12 -11.49
CA SER A 52 -13.74 -18.50 -12.49
C SER A 52 -14.32 -17.29 -13.19
N ALA A 53 -14.64 -17.43 -14.48
CA ALA A 53 -15.34 -16.40 -15.23
C ALA A 53 -16.70 -16.10 -14.59
N GLY A 54 -17.10 -14.84 -14.66
CA GLY A 54 -18.36 -14.36 -14.09
C GLY A 54 -18.29 -12.92 -13.64
N VAL A 55 -19.20 -12.55 -12.76
CA VAL A 55 -19.27 -11.21 -12.17
C VAL A 55 -19.44 -11.34 -10.67
N ALA A 56 -18.58 -10.69 -9.90
CA ALA A 56 -18.75 -10.47 -8.47
C ALA A 56 -19.27 -9.06 -8.27
N ASN A 57 -20.43 -8.94 -7.67
CA ASN A 57 -21.02 -7.64 -7.36
C ASN A 57 -20.63 -7.22 -5.95
N ASN A 58 -20.42 -5.94 -5.79
CA ASN A 58 -20.40 -5.37 -4.47
C ASN A 58 -21.86 -5.43 -3.90
N ASN A 59 -21.99 -5.78 -2.62
CA ASN A 59 -23.27 -6.16 -2.04
C ASN A 59 -24.34 -5.05 -2.05
N THR A 60 -23.97 -3.78 -2.11
CA THR A 60 -24.88 -2.65 -1.95
C THR A 60 -24.73 -1.59 -3.03
N GLY A 61 -23.73 -1.71 -3.90
CA GLY A 61 -23.46 -0.78 -4.99
C GLY A 61 -23.77 -1.37 -6.36
N SER A 62 -23.71 -0.51 -7.36
CA SER A 62 -23.84 -0.90 -8.77
C SER A 62 -22.53 -1.38 -9.40
N ALA A 63 -21.42 -1.29 -8.67
CA ALA A 63 -20.13 -1.69 -9.18
C ALA A 63 -20.00 -3.22 -9.23
N SER A 64 -19.44 -3.73 -10.31
CA SER A 64 -19.25 -5.16 -10.53
C SER A 64 -17.81 -5.46 -10.95
N GLN A 65 -17.30 -6.61 -10.53
CA GLN A 65 -16.01 -7.15 -10.90
C GLN A 65 -16.14 -8.27 -11.91
N THR A 66 -15.53 -8.11 -13.08
CA THR A 66 -15.39 -9.21 -14.04
C THR A 66 -14.31 -10.18 -13.52
N LEU A 67 -14.63 -11.46 -13.55
CA LEU A 67 -13.74 -12.52 -13.12
C LEU A 67 -13.12 -13.25 -14.33
N PRO A 68 -11.93 -13.81 -14.24
CA PRO A 68 -11.07 -13.86 -13.05
C PRO A 68 -10.43 -12.51 -12.73
N ALA A 69 -10.13 -12.28 -11.45
CA ALA A 69 -9.44 -11.08 -10.98
C ALA A 69 -8.09 -11.45 -10.35
N TYR A 70 -7.02 -11.02 -10.98
CA TYR A 70 -5.67 -11.18 -10.46
C TYR A 70 -5.36 -10.12 -9.42
N SER A 71 -4.52 -10.48 -8.44
CA SER A 71 -3.97 -9.55 -7.45
C SER A 71 -2.69 -8.88 -7.96
N ASP A 72 -2.26 -7.88 -7.20
CA ASP A 72 -0.96 -7.23 -7.30
C ASP A 72 -0.72 -6.44 -8.62
N VAL A 73 0.55 -6.23 -8.93
CA VAL A 73 0.99 -5.49 -10.12
C VAL A 73 0.89 -6.39 -11.35
N GLN A 74 0.20 -5.90 -12.37
CA GLN A 74 -0.03 -6.63 -13.61
C GLN A 74 1.12 -6.43 -14.60
N ARG A 75 1.73 -5.23 -14.59
CA ARG A 75 2.78 -4.87 -15.53
C ARG A 75 3.65 -3.76 -14.98
N VAL A 76 4.97 -3.87 -15.21
CA VAL A 76 5.96 -2.83 -14.95
C VAL A 76 6.67 -2.51 -16.25
N CYS A 77 6.68 -1.23 -16.61
CA CYS A 77 7.46 -0.69 -17.72
C CYS A 77 8.29 0.48 -17.21
N TYR A 78 9.38 0.82 -17.86
CA TYR A 78 10.18 1.97 -17.46
C TYR A 78 10.85 2.67 -18.64
N SER A 79 11.15 3.94 -18.43
CA SER A 79 12.01 4.76 -19.26
C SER A 79 13.23 5.22 -18.46
N ALA A 80 14.04 6.07 -19.03
CA ALA A 80 15.15 6.69 -18.29
C ALA A 80 14.66 7.50 -17.08
N SER A 81 13.49 8.15 -17.17
CA SER A 81 12.98 9.10 -16.17
C SER A 81 11.82 8.58 -15.33
N ASN A 82 11.09 7.58 -15.76
CA ASN A 82 9.88 7.11 -15.07
C ASN A 82 9.76 5.60 -15.05
N VAL A 83 9.05 5.10 -14.04
CA VAL A 83 8.48 3.76 -14.00
C VAL A 83 6.98 3.87 -14.17
N TYR A 84 6.41 2.99 -14.98
CA TYR A 84 4.97 2.91 -15.26
C TYR A 84 4.45 1.59 -14.72
N ILE A 85 3.51 1.67 -13.81
CA ILE A 85 2.95 0.53 -13.10
C ILE A 85 1.48 0.39 -13.49
N ASN A 86 1.11 -0.79 -13.99
CA ASN A 86 -0.30 -1.16 -14.09
C ASN A 86 -0.60 -2.19 -13.01
N ALA A 87 -1.61 -1.95 -12.19
CA ALA A 87 -1.97 -2.77 -11.04
C ALA A 87 -3.48 -3.00 -10.98
N SER A 88 -3.88 -4.13 -10.42
CA SER A 88 -5.29 -4.39 -10.14
C SER A 88 -5.82 -3.53 -9.00
N GLY A 89 -4.96 -3.12 -8.06
CA GLY A 89 -5.36 -2.51 -6.80
C GLY A 89 -5.91 -3.53 -5.79
N LEU A 90 -5.75 -4.82 -6.07
CA LEU A 90 -6.16 -5.93 -5.19
C LEU A 90 -4.93 -6.61 -4.63
N ALA A 91 -4.91 -6.88 -3.33
CA ALA A 91 -3.78 -7.53 -2.68
C ALA A 91 -3.81 -9.06 -2.84
N SER A 92 -2.64 -9.71 -2.75
CA SER A 92 -2.50 -11.17 -2.80
C SER A 92 -2.71 -11.86 -1.46
N TYR A 93 -2.79 -11.12 -0.35
CA TYR A 93 -3.28 -11.68 0.92
C TYR A 93 -4.81 -11.77 0.93
N ILE A 94 -5.40 -12.41 1.94
CA ILE A 94 -6.85 -12.47 2.08
C ILE A 94 -7.33 -11.11 2.60
N MET A 95 -8.04 -10.37 1.76
CA MET A 95 -8.65 -9.07 2.09
C MET A 95 -9.96 -9.27 2.86
N GLY A 96 -10.28 -8.35 3.77
CA GLY A 96 -11.48 -8.42 4.60
C GLY A 96 -11.29 -9.25 5.89
N PRO A 97 -12.35 -9.48 6.67
CA PRO A 97 -13.68 -8.86 6.50
C PRO A 97 -13.70 -7.38 6.90
N TRP A 98 -14.69 -6.65 6.42
CA TRP A 98 -14.89 -5.23 6.74
C TRP A 98 -16.19 -5.02 7.50
N TYR A 99 -16.16 -4.06 8.44
CA TYR A 99 -17.30 -3.74 9.29
C TYR A 99 -17.52 -2.24 9.35
N GLY A 100 -18.78 -1.82 9.47
CA GLY A 100 -19.14 -0.41 9.63
C GLY A 100 -19.10 0.07 11.09
N SER A 101 -18.71 -0.81 12.04
CA SER A 101 -18.64 -0.47 13.46
C SER A 101 -17.60 -1.29 14.20
N ALA A 102 -17.08 -0.73 15.29
CA ALA A 102 -16.10 -1.41 16.16
C ALA A 102 -16.65 -2.70 16.80
N ALA A 103 -17.98 -2.82 16.95
CA ALA A 103 -18.61 -4.03 17.47
C ALA A 103 -18.62 -5.20 16.47
N GLN A 104 -18.20 -4.96 15.23
CA GLN A 104 -18.13 -5.95 14.14
C GLN A 104 -19.46 -6.70 13.87
N ASN A 105 -20.57 -6.06 14.20
CA ASN A 105 -21.93 -6.58 14.02
C ASN A 105 -22.67 -5.94 12.84
N ASN A 106 -22.04 -4.99 12.17
CA ASN A 106 -22.56 -4.30 11.00
C ASN A 106 -21.59 -4.51 9.82
N PRO A 107 -21.78 -5.53 8.98
CA PRO A 107 -20.93 -5.78 7.84
C PRO A 107 -20.88 -4.58 6.89
N TRP A 108 -19.67 -4.20 6.47
CA TRP A 108 -19.44 -3.23 5.41
C TRP A 108 -19.81 -3.88 4.08
N GLY A 109 -20.88 -3.40 3.44
CA GLY A 109 -21.47 -4.07 2.29
C GLY A 109 -20.73 -3.94 0.96
N PHE A 110 -19.52 -3.38 0.97
CA PHE A 110 -18.76 -3.09 -0.24
C PHE A 110 -17.56 -4.04 -0.37
N TRP A 111 -17.29 -4.48 -1.60
CA TRP A 111 -16.14 -5.30 -1.92
C TRP A 111 -15.12 -4.52 -2.73
N PRO A 112 -13.84 -4.85 -2.62
CA PRO A 112 -12.82 -4.27 -3.47
C PRO A 112 -13.00 -4.73 -4.91
N LEU A 113 -12.68 -3.86 -5.85
CA LEU A 113 -12.76 -4.11 -7.29
C LEU A 113 -11.42 -3.83 -7.94
N SER A 114 -11.10 -4.58 -8.99
CA SER A 114 -9.92 -4.28 -9.80
C SER A 114 -10.07 -2.91 -10.47
N GLN A 115 -9.11 -2.06 -10.23
CA GLN A 115 -9.11 -0.69 -10.73
C GLN A 115 -8.44 -0.58 -12.10
N ASN A 116 -7.69 -1.59 -12.51
CA ASN A 116 -6.78 -1.47 -13.66
C ASN A 116 -5.97 -0.15 -13.57
N TYR A 117 -5.47 0.12 -12.37
CA TYR A 117 -4.84 1.38 -12.03
C TYR A 117 -3.50 1.53 -12.75
N THR A 118 -3.25 2.69 -13.34
CA THR A 118 -1.96 2.99 -13.98
C THR A 118 -1.32 4.18 -13.29
N ALA A 119 -0.12 3.97 -12.76
CA ALA A 119 0.70 5.01 -12.13
C ALA A 119 1.95 5.28 -12.97
N SER A 120 2.41 6.53 -12.94
CA SER A 120 3.73 6.94 -13.42
C SER A 120 4.49 7.54 -12.24
N ILE A 121 5.65 6.98 -11.93
CA ILE A 121 6.48 7.40 -10.79
C ILE A 121 7.83 7.84 -11.34
N THR A 122 8.30 9.02 -10.92
CA THR A 122 9.62 9.50 -11.36
C THR A 122 10.75 8.67 -10.73
N ARG A 123 11.79 8.42 -11.51
CA ARG A 123 13.04 7.76 -11.04
C ARG A 123 14.07 8.75 -10.51
N THR A 124 13.80 10.04 -10.66
CA THR A 124 14.68 11.12 -10.23
C THR A 124 13.92 12.07 -9.28
N PRO A 125 13.63 11.60 -8.04
CA PRO A 125 12.92 12.42 -7.08
C PRO A 125 13.73 13.68 -6.76
N SER A 126 13.03 14.80 -6.60
CA SER A 126 13.63 16.08 -6.26
C SER A 126 12.83 16.75 -5.15
N PRO A 127 13.45 17.17 -4.05
CA PRO A 127 12.76 17.90 -3.00
C PRO A 127 12.15 19.19 -3.54
N ALA A 128 10.93 19.51 -3.12
CA ALA A 128 10.33 20.78 -3.46
C ALA A 128 11.11 21.92 -2.81
N THR A 129 11.44 22.93 -3.59
CA THR A 129 12.18 24.12 -3.16
C THR A 129 11.28 25.27 -2.70
N THR A 130 9.99 25.17 -2.96
CA THR A 130 8.97 26.15 -2.56
C THR A 130 7.99 25.54 -1.57
N PRO A 131 7.26 26.34 -0.78
CA PRO A 131 6.18 25.81 0.06
C PRO A 131 5.25 24.94 -0.79
N LYS A 132 5.01 23.72 -0.31
CA LYS A 132 4.14 22.77 -1.00
C LYS A 132 2.69 23.19 -0.79
N PRO A 133 1.84 23.13 -1.83
CA PRO A 133 0.42 23.22 -1.61
C PRO A 133 -0.01 22.06 -0.68
N ALA A 134 -1.02 22.31 0.14
CA ALA A 134 -1.64 21.25 0.93
C ALA A 134 -2.12 20.14 -0.02
N HIS A 135 -1.87 18.90 0.31
CA HIS A 135 -2.44 17.78 -0.44
C HIS A 135 -3.95 17.74 -0.17
N MET A 136 -4.74 17.51 -1.20
CA MET A 136 -6.19 17.67 -1.18
C MET A 136 -6.94 16.33 -1.10
N GLY A 137 -6.35 15.32 -0.48
CA GLY A 137 -6.93 13.98 -0.40
C GLY A 137 -6.59 13.10 -1.61
N GLY A 138 -6.96 11.83 -1.53
CA GLY A 138 -6.72 10.83 -2.57
C GLY A 138 -5.34 10.17 -2.51
N PRO A 139 -4.96 9.40 -3.55
CA PRO A 139 -3.75 8.59 -3.51
C PRO A 139 -2.48 9.44 -3.62
N VAL A 140 -1.53 9.18 -2.73
CA VAL A 140 -0.20 9.84 -2.67
C VAL A 140 0.94 8.92 -3.08
N GLY A 141 0.67 7.60 -3.20
CA GLY A 141 1.66 6.63 -3.58
C GLY A 141 1.06 5.28 -3.94
N LEU A 142 1.92 4.36 -4.35
CA LEU A 142 1.57 3.00 -4.70
C LEU A 142 2.46 2.03 -3.91
N MET A 143 1.83 1.09 -3.20
CA MET A 143 2.57 0.03 -2.50
C MET A 143 3.04 -1.04 -3.49
N VAL A 144 4.07 -1.82 -3.11
CA VAL A 144 4.69 -2.79 -4.02
C VAL A 144 3.75 -3.89 -4.49
N ASN A 145 2.63 -4.11 -3.79
CA ASN A 145 1.54 -4.98 -4.19
C ASN A 145 0.49 -4.31 -5.09
N GLY A 146 0.74 -3.09 -5.56
CA GLY A 146 -0.15 -2.38 -6.46
C GLY A 146 -1.40 -1.77 -5.82
N VAL A 147 -1.51 -1.78 -4.50
CA VAL A 147 -2.56 -1.09 -3.75
C VAL A 147 -2.10 0.34 -3.47
N VAL A 148 -2.97 1.31 -3.70
CA VAL A 148 -2.65 2.72 -3.44
C VAL A 148 -2.63 3.03 -1.94
N ILE A 149 -1.79 3.96 -1.54
CA ILE A 149 -1.89 4.63 -0.24
C ILE A 149 -2.46 6.03 -0.44
N TYR A 150 -3.46 6.36 0.33
CA TYR A 150 -4.06 7.68 0.36
C TYR A 150 -3.32 8.60 1.33
N ASP A 151 -3.59 9.88 1.26
CA ASP A 151 -3.08 10.82 2.24
C ASP A 151 -3.74 10.61 3.62
N LEU A 152 -3.30 11.40 4.59
CA LEU A 152 -3.77 11.31 5.97
C LEU A 152 -5.27 11.60 6.13
N GLY A 153 -5.85 12.42 5.23
CA GLY A 153 -7.21 12.89 5.36
C GLY A 153 -8.26 11.85 5.00
N ASP A 154 -9.36 11.81 5.74
CA ASP A 154 -10.57 11.08 5.34
C ASP A 154 -11.42 11.90 4.33
N ALA A 155 -12.60 11.36 3.99
CA ALA A 155 -13.54 12.06 3.10
C ALA A 155 -14.23 13.27 3.76
N PHE A 156 -13.90 13.62 5.01
CA PHE A 156 -14.57 14.65 5.77
C PHE A 156 -13.58 15.64 6.36
N SER A 157 -14.01 16.90 6.44
CA SER A 157 -13.33 17.93 7.22
C SER A 157 -14.03 18.12 8.57
N PHE A 158 -13.33 18.64 9.56
CA PHE A 158 -13.92 19.10 10.78
C PHE A 158 -13.51 20.53 11.12
N LYS A 159 -14.38 21.21 11.85
CA LYS A 159 -14.07 22.53 12.43
C LYS A 159 -14.16 22.43 13.95
N GLN A 160 -13.09 22.81 14.60
CA GLN A 160 -13.12 22.96 16.05
C GLN A 160 -13.90 24.26 16.35
N THR A 161 -15.09 24.10 16.89
CA THR A 161 -15.82 25.19 17.54
C THR A 161 -15.39 25.25 19.01
N ASN A 162 -15.69 26.33 19.73
CA ASN A 162 -15.39 26.47 21.15
C ASN A 162 -16.07 25.40 22.04
N ALA A 163 -16.83 24.50 21.43
CA ALA A 163 -17.46 23.35 22.11
C ALA A 163 -16.59 22.11 21.88
N THR A 164 -16.22 21.44 22.94
CA THR A 164 -15.54 20.16 22.92
C THR A 164 -16.59 19.04 23.09
N PRO A 165 -16.58 17.99 22.28
CA PRO A 165 -15.66 17.66 21.23
C PRO A 165 -15.96 18.38 19.91
N ALA A 166 -14.95 18.45 19.05
CA ALA A 166 -15.11 18.96 17.71
C ALA A 166 -16.22 18.17 16.99
N THR A 167 -17.28 18.85 16.62
CA THR A 167 -18.38 18.23 15.92
C THR A 167 -18.30 18.60 14.46
N SER A 168 -18.03 17.63 13.67
CA SER A 168 -18.34 17.39 12.32
C SER A 168 -18.50 18.53 11.33
N THR A 169 -18.52 18.40 10.19
CA THR A 169 -18.19 17.42 9.23
C THR A 169 -19.01 17.70 8.01
N THR A 170 -18.37 18.32 7.09
CA THR A 170 -18.92 18.41 5.75
C THR A 170 -18.27 17.30 4.94
N ALA A 171 -19.08 16.36 4.44
CA ALA A 171 -18.61 15.33 3.54
C ALA A 171 -17.95 15.97 2.32
N GLY A 172 -16.75 15.51 1.98
CA GLY A 172 -15.96 16.08 0.88
C GLY A 172 -15.45 17.50 1.16
N GLY A 173 -15.56 17.98 2.41
CA GLY A 173 -14.98 19.24 2.82
C GLY A 173 -13.46 19.15 2.75
N THR A 174 -12.83 20.13 2.13
CA THR A 174 -11.39 20.26 2.05
C THR A 174 -10.96 21.42 2.91
N ASP A 175 -9.81 21.30 3.58
CA ASP A 175 -9.13 22.46 4.15
C ASP A 175 -8.58 23.32 2.98
N SER A 176 -9.49 23.97 2.27
CA SER A 176 -9.14 24.73 1.07
C SER A 176 -8.68 26.14 1.36
N THR A 177 -8.87 26.60 2.59
CA THR A 177 -8.54 27.98 2.98
C THR A 177 -7.78 27.97 4.30
N PRO A 178 -6.45 28.13 4.28
CA PRO A 178 -5.65 28.16 5.49
C PRO A 178 -6.18 29.19 6.51
N GLY A 179 -6.33 28.75 7.75
CA GLY A 179 -6.74 29.61 8.86
C GLY A 179 -8.25 29.84 9.01
N ASP A 180 -9.09 29.21 8.20
CA ASP A 180 -10.56 29.29 8.33
C ASP A 180 -11.12 28.41 9.45
N GLY A 181 -10.25 27.59 10.08
CA GLY A 181 -10.58 26.69 11.16
C GLY A 181 -11.19 25.36 10.72
N TRP A 182 -11.16 25.03 9.43
CA TRP A 182 -11.49 23.71 8.91
C TRP A 182 -10.22 22.90 8.69
N TRP A 183 -10.24 21.63 9.04
CA TRP A 183 -9.12 20.70 8.97
C TRP A 183 -9.56 19.37 8.36
N TYR A 184 -8.69 18.71 7.64
CA TYR A 184 -8.90 17.30 7.34
C TYR A 184 -8.93 16.48 8.64
N ARG A 185 -9.86 15.54 8.72
CA ARG A 185 -9.83 14.55 9.77
C ARG A 185 -8.77 13.50 9.44
N ASP A 186 -8.13 13.00 10.48
CA ASP A 186 -7.24 11.85 10.36
C ASP A 186 -8.06 10.59 10.07
N ALA A 187 -7.90 10.04 8.86
CA ALA A 187 -8.60 8.83 8.42
C ALA A 187 -8.32 7.63 9.33
N LEU A 188 -7.07 7.48 9.78
CA LEU A 188 -6.73 6.40 10.71
C LEU A 188 -7.56 6.50 12.01
N ALA A 189 -7.74 7.72 12.55
CA ALA A 189 -8.46 7.90 13.80
C ALA A 189 -9.96 7.61 13.67
N VAL A 190 -10.57 7.85 12.52
CA VAL A 190 -12.03 7.78 12.36
C VAL A 190 -12.51 6.61 11.51
N GLU A 191 -11.70 6.12 10.58
CA GLU A 191 -12.05 5.05 9.64
C GLU A 191 -11.48 3.68 10.01
N VAL A 192 -10.58 3.60 10.99
CA VAL A 192 -9.91 2.34 11.39
C VAL A 192 -10.90 1.20 11.69
N VAL A 193 -12.12 1.52 12.12
CA VAL A 193 -13.18 0.54 12.38
C VAL A 193 -13.65 -0.18 11.11
N THR A 194 -13.45 0.44 9.95
CA THR A 194 -13.80 -0.11 8.64
C THR A 194 -12.62 -0.81 7.95
N PHE A 195 -11.43 -0.78 8.53
CA PHE A 195 -10.25 -1.45 7.97
C PHE A 195 -10.33 -2.94 8.22
N ASP A 196 -9.89 -3.70 7.24
CA ASP A 196 -9.67 -5.13 7.41
C ASP A 196 -8.39 -5.43 8.21
N THR A 197 -8.09 -6.71 8.37
CA THR A 197 -6.88 -7.14 9.09
C THR A 197 -5.58 -6.78 8.35
N GLY A 198 -5.65 -6.53 7.03
CA GLY A 198 -4.56 -6.00 6.22
C GLY A 198 -4.31 -4.51 6.45
N PHE A 199 -5.23 -3.86 7.14
CA PHE A 199 -5.22 -2.43 7.49
C PHE A 199 -5.59 -1.52 6.31
N ALA A 200 -6.59 -1.96 5.53
CA ALA A 200 -7.12 -1.25 4.38
C ALA A 200 -8.63 -1.45 4.22
N HIS A 201 -9.23 -0.63 3.41
CA HIS A 201 -10.65 -0.69 3.06
C HIS A 201 -10.92 -0.12 1.66
N GLN A 202 -12.20 -0.03 1.29
CA GLN A 202 -12.67 0.51 0.02
C GLN A 202 -13.98 1.28 0.17
N PRO A 203 -14.18 2.36 -0.62
CA PRO A 203 -15.45 3.06 -0.69
C PRO A 203 -16.47 2.26 -1.54
N GLY A 204 -17.76 2.52 -1.31
CA GLY A 204 -18.82 1.82 -1.99
C GLY A 204 -19.05 2.20 -3.46
N ASN A 205 -18.56 3.35 -3.87
CA ASN A 205 -18.82 3.88 -5.21
C ASN A 205 -17.95 3.27 -6.31
N ASN A 206 -16.69 2.92 -6.02
CA ASN A 206 -15.73 2.40 -7.00
C ASN A 206 -14.97 1.16 -6.53
N GLY A 207 -15.07 0.77 -5.25
CA GLY A 207 -14.39 -0.39 -4.70
C GLY A 207 -12.86 -0.29 -4.71
N GLN A 208 -12.27 0.92 -4.73
CA GLN A 208 -10.83 1.09 -4.72
C GLN A 208 -10.26 0.76 -3.33
N TYR A 209 -9.69 -0.43 -3.20
CA TYR A 209 -9.02 -0.86 -1.99
C TYR A 209 -7.75 -0.02 -1.77
N HIS A 210 -7.60 0.55 -0.57
CA HIS A 210 -6.49 1.47 -0.28
C HIS A 210 -6.09 1.47 1.20
N TYR A 211 -4.88 1.94 1.44
CA TYR A 211 -4.33 2.17 2.78
C TYR A 211 -4.42 3.65 3.14
N HIS A 212 -4.63 3.95 4.42
CA HIS A 212 -4.40 5.26 5.03
C HIS A 212 -3.23 5.26 6.01
N ALA A 213 -2.73 4.08 6.34
CA ALA A 213 -1.65 3.87 7.29
C ALA A 213 -0.83 2.65 6.90
N GLU A 214 -0.01 2.16 7.82
CA GLU A 214 0.87 1.01 7.62
C GLU A 214 0.13 -0.24 7.16
N PRO A 215 0.49 -0.83 6.01
CA PRO A 215 -0.15 -2.02 5.46
C PRO A 215 0.32 -3.30 6.18
N LYS A 216 -0.29 -3.66 7.30
CA LYS A 216 0.15 -4.76 8.19
C LYS A 216 0.36 -6.08 7.46
N ALA A 217 -0.58 -6.47 6.61
CA ALA A 217 -0.47 -7.72 5.85
C ALA A 217 0.68 -7.67 4.83
N LEU A 218 0.86 -6.55 4.14
CA LEU A 218 1.98 -6.35 3.20
C LEU A 218 3.31 -6.37 3.94
N ARG A 219 3.41 -5.70 5.10
CA ARG A 219 4.60 -5.74 5.95
C ARG A 219 4.98 -7.17 6.30
N TYR A 220 4.01 -7.99 6.70
CA TYR A 220 4.24 -9.41 6.96
C TYR A 220 4.72 -10.16 5.71
N GLN A 221 4.10 -9.96 4.56
CA GLN A 221 4.52 -10.59 3.30
C GLN A 221 5.95 -10.22 2.89
N LEU A 222 6.39 -9.02 3.21
CA LEU A 222 7.75 -8.53 2.95
C LEU A 222 8.77 -8.96 4.01
N GLY A 223 8.34 -9.68 5.04
CA GLY A 223 9.20 -10.15 6.12
C GLY A 223 9.66 -9.04 7.07
N ASP A 224 8.88 -7.98 7.20
CA ASP A 224 9.08 -6.95 8.22
C ASP A 224 8.84 -7.53 9.64
N ASN A 225 9.02 -6.71 10.66
CA ASN A 225 8.90 -7.11 12.07
C ASN A 225 7.44 -7.36 12.47
N MET A 226 6.81 -8.33 11.84
CA MET A 226 5.40 -8.68 11.99
C MET A 226 5.22 -10.17 12.29
N ASN A 227 4.22 -10.49 13.10
CA ASN A 227 3.71 -11.84 13.32
C ASN A 227 2.32 -11.95 12.69
N ALA A 228 1.96 -13.14 12.20
CA ALA A 228 0.63 -13.44 11.69
C ALA A 228 0.06 -14.70 12.31
N THR A 229 -1.20 -14.64 12.71
CA THR A 229 -1.95 -15.78 13.24
C THR A 229 -3.20 -15.96 12.42
N TYR A 230 -3.39 -17.19 11.91
CA TYR A 230 -4.60 -17.52 11.14
C TYR A 230 -5.79 -17.76 12.08
N ASN A 231 -6.89 -17.11 11.79
CA ASN A 231 -8.17 -17.32 12.47
C ASN A 231 -9.08 -18.17 11.59
N SER A 232 -9.35 -19.41 12.05
CA SER A 232 -10.17 -20.36 11.30
C SER A 232 -11.66 -20.01 11.30
N THR A 233 -12.13 -19.16 12.21
CA THR A 233 -13.52 -18.73 12.29
C THR A 233 -13.85 -17.74 11.20
N ASN A 234 -13.07 -16.65 11.09
CA ASN A 234 -13.31 -15.61 10.08
C ASN A 234 -12.44 -15.77 8.83
N LYS A 235 -11.70 -16.89 8.70
CA LYS A 235 -10.93 -17.28 7.51
C LYS A 235 -9.89 -16.25 7.07
N THR A 236 -9.33 -15.49 8.01
CA THR A 236 -8.34 -14.46 7.73
C THR A 236 -7.18 -14.51 8.73
N TYR A 237 -6.20 -13.63 8.57
CA TYR A 237 -5.06 -13.49 9.47
C TYR A 237 -5.21 -12.26 10.36
N THR A 238 -4.72 -12.35 11.59
CA THR A 238 -4.45 -11.20 12.44
C THR A 238 -2.96 -10.92 12.38
N TYR A 239 -2.58 -9.66 12.18
CA TYR A 239 -1.20 -9.21 12.07
C TYR A 239 -0.86 -8.31 13.26
N LEU A 240 0.22 -8.64 13.95
CA LEU A 240 0.70 -7.93 15.13
C LEU A 240 2.19 -7.60 15.00
N GLU A 241 2.61 -6.50 15.61
CA GLU A 241 4.04 -6.18 15.69
C GLU A 241 4.82 -7.28 16.42
N ALA A 242 6.03 -7.56 15.97
CA ALA A 242 6.92 -8.45 16.68
C ALA A 242 7.37 -7.79 18.00
N THR A 243 7.16 -8.47 19.11
CA THR A 243 7.46 -7.93 20.45
C THR A 243 8.89 -8.16 20.91
N ASN A 244 9.65 -8.98 20.19
CA ASN A 244 11.04 -9.29 20.56
C ASN A 244 12.01 -8.27 19.98
N ASN A 245 12.30 -7.22 20.74
CA ASN A 245 13.19 -6.13 20.34
C ASN A 245 14.64 -6.57 20.03
N ALA A 246 15.08 -7.74 20.46
CA ALA A 246 16.44 -8.20 20.25
C ALA A 246 16.75 -8.57 18.78
N ASN A 247 15.73 -8.76 17.94
CA ASN A 247 15.87 -9.21 16.56
C ASN A 247 15.17 -8.31 15.54
N LEU A 248 14.88 -7.07 15.93
CA LEU A 248 14.28 -6.12 15.00
C LEU A 248 15.24 -5.80 13.84
N ARG A 249 14.67 -5.67 12.66
CA ARG A 249 15.38 -5.35 11.42
C ARG A 249 14.82 -4.08 10.83
N HIS A 250 15.65 -3.34 10.10
CA HIS A 250 15.19 -2.23 9.29
C HIS A 250 14.05 -2.69 8.39
N SER A 251 12.96 -1.94 8.39
CA SER A 251 11.80 -2.26 7.55
C SER A 251 12.14 -2.23 6.07
N PRO A 252 11.55 -3.10 5.25
CA PRO A 252 11.71 -3.07 3.80
C PRO A 252 11.00 -1.86 3.18
N ILE A 253 11.25 -1.64 1.89
CA ILE A 253 10.46 -0.74 1.06
C ILE A 253 9.06 -1.34 0.92
N LEU A 254 8.05 -0.61 1.36
CA LEU A 254 6.63 -0.98 1.25
C LEU A 254 6.00 -0.46 -0.04
N GLY A 255 6.53 0.63 -0.59
CA GLY A 255 5.98 1.29 -1.75
C GLY A 255 6.78 2.50 -2.17
N TRP A 256 6.19 3.27 -3.07
CA TRP A 256 6.78 4.48 -3.64
C TRP A 256 5.72 5.59 -3.68
N SER A 257 6.08 6.77 -3.18
CA SER A 257 5.27 7.95 -3.41
C SER A 257 5.31 8.36 -4.89
N PHE A 258 4.29 9.05 -5.37
CA PHE A 258 4.23 9.42 -6.79
C PHE A 258 5.31 10.42 -7.22
N ASP A 259 5.93 11.10 -6.26
CA ASP A 259 7.10 11.95 -6.48
C ASP A 259 8.45 11.19 -6.41
N GLY A 260 8.39 9.85 -6.32
CA GLY A 260 9.54 8.95 -6.50
C GLY A 260 10.33 8.62 -5.24
N TYR A 261 9.86 9.02 -4.05
CA TYR A 261 10.53 8.63 -2.80
C TYR A 261 10.05 7.27 -2.31
N PRO A 262 10.95 6.42 -1.76
CA PRO A 262 10.56 5.15 -1.18
C PRO A 262 9.79 5.35 0.13
N ILE A 263 8.76 4.52 0.31
CA ILE A 263 7.99 4.42 1.56
C ILE A 263 8.48 3.17 2.28
N TYR A 264 9.05 3.34 3.46
CA TYR A 264 9.50 2.24 4.32
C TYR A 264 8.46 1.96 5.41
N GLY A 265 8.57 0.80 6.04
CA GLY A 265 7.88 0.54 7.30
C GLY A 265 8.52 1.31 8.47
N PRO A 266 7.98 1.14 9.70
CA PRO A 266 8.29 2.02 10.82
C PRO A 266 9.66 1.81 11.48
N TYR A 267 10.36 0.72 11.16
CA TYR A 267 11.62 0.38 11.81
C TYR A 267 12.81 0.87 10.98
N GLY A 268 13.53 1.84 11.50
CA GLY A 268 14.75 2.40 10.91
C GLY A 268 15.96 2.19 11.81
N TYR A 269 17.17 2.34 11.26
CA TYR A 269 18.39 2.32 12.06
C TYR A 269 18.46 3.52 13.03
N SER A 270 18.86 3.28 14.27
CA SER A 270 19.06 4.32 15.28
C SER A 270 20.10 5.36 14.85
N ASN A 271 21.04 4.95 13.99
CA ASN A 271 21.94 5.86 13.29
C ASN A 271 21.73 5.70 11.78
N ARG A 272 21.09 6.68 11.15
CA ARG A 272 20.75 6.70 9.72
C ARG A 272 21.94 6.52 8.76
N THR A 273 23.16 6.74 9.21
CA THR A 273 24.40 6.60 8.41
C THR A 273 25.16 5.31 8.70
N ASN A 274 24.64 4.46 9.57
CA ASN A 274 25.28 3.21 9.96
C ASN A 274 24.29 2.04 9.94
N ALA A 275 24.32 1.26 8.88
CA ALA A 275 23.45 0.08 8.72
C ALA A 275 23.77 -1.07 9.70
N ALA A 276 24.82 -0.95 10.50
CA ALA A 276 25.13 -1.89 11.58
C ALA A 276 24.61 -1.41 12.95
N SER A 277 23.99 -0.22 13.03
CA SER A 277 23.38 0.24 14.28
C SER A 277 22.11 -0.53 14.59
N ALA A 278 21.71 -0.52 15.86
CA ALA A 278 20.42 -1.10 16.28
C ALA A 278 19.25 -0.42 15.54
N VAL A 279 18.15 -1.15 15.45
CA VAL A 279 16.86 -0.68 14.94
C VAL A 279 15.97 -0.25 16.11
#